data_b74170cff8cd56eb312a6115b4a156f3
#
_entry.id   b74170cff8cd56eb312a6115b4a156f3
#
_cell.length_a   1.000
_cell.length_b   1.000
_cell.length_c   1.000
_cell.angle_alpha   90.00
_cell.angle_beta   90.00
_cell.angle_gamma   90.00
#
_symmetry.space_group_name_H-M   'P 1'
#
loop_
_entity.id
_entity.type
_entity.pdbx_description
1 polymer ?
#
loop_
_entity_poly.entity_id
_entity_poly.type
_entity_poly.pdbx_seq_one_letter_code
_entity_poly.pdbx_strand_id
1 'polypeptide(L)'
;FEPLDSFLLSEIYIDGEEKVSGRLLSGKLNLNVLERVSPQQVSKAIDNLYSSLFFEKVTYELVPVFDALLGPSVKLKIQVRERRGGQLMVGLNYNTSYKASITLNTTFRNVLLNGSKLSLNLALGENQFFRARFEKNNGWKPGFVFDLGGQNFDLNIYHQGIKKGVVDYADISAAIYTRSIIGKSYAFGIGGEFERFTMKPDVGEFIPERQSGNYYNLLGYINLDTYDNRFFPTVGSRFNALYKFINDQELKYHQFLRLEFEQAARLGNRFTLLPRAYGGTSTADSSSLIYQFYLGGLNRSQRKGIMPFAGLDFMEESGRNVVVLGLDLQYNFWRSNYLVLRTNVGNTSHVLQDLILFESGFSGFGLTLGNMSLIGPVEFTLMRSNLRNDFLFYINIGYYF
;
A
#
# COMPACT_ATOMS: atom_id res chain seq x y z
N PHE A 1 32.20 13.98 29.41
CA PHE A 1 30.75 14.24 29.30
C PHE A 1 30.06 12.89 29.33
N GLU A 2 29.44 12.53 30.45
CA GLU A 2 28.50 11.40 30.47
C GLU A 2 27.28 11.79 29.64
N PRO A 3 26.83 10.98 28.68
CA PRO A 3 25.63 11.27 27.94
C PRO A 3 24.44 11.29 28.93
N LEU A 4 23.70 12.39 28.94
CA LEU A 4 22.49 12.52 29.74
C LEU A 4 21.46 11.49 29.25
N ASP A 5 21.16 10.50 30.07
CA ASP A 5 20.17 9.45 29.75
C ASP A 5 18.76 10.02 29.54
N SER A 6 18.41 11.07 30.29
CA SER A 6 17.14 11.79 30.15
C SER A 6 17.22 13.19 30.76
N PHE A 7 16.39 14.10 30.30
CA PHE A 7 16.26 15.47 30.79
C PHE A 7 14.78 15.88 30.85
N LEU A 8 14.46 16.83 31.73
CA LEU A 8 13.13 17.42 31.82
C LEU A 8 12.92 18.40 30.66
N LEU A 9 11.89 18.18 29.85
CA LEU A 9 11.53 19.07 28.74
C LEU A 9 10.64 20.20 29.26
N SER A 10 11.18 21.43 29.39
CA SER A 10 10.41 22.56 29.92
C SER A 10 9.56 23.26 28.87
N GLU A 11 10.00 23.30 27.61
CA GLU A 11 9.31 24.01 26.54
C GLU A 11 9.68 23.43 25.18
N ILE A 12 8.72 23.46 24.24
CA ILE A 12 8.94 23.19 22.81
C ILE A 12 8.62 24.47 22.04
N TYR A 13 9.63 25.02 21.39
CA TYR A 13 9.48 26.20 20.54
C TYR A 13 9.75 25.80 19.09
N ILE A 14 8.83 26.14 18.19
CA ILE A 14 8.93 25.84 16.76
C ILE A 14 8.90 27.16 16.01
N ASP A 15 9.83 27.33 15.08
CA ASP A 15 10.00 28.52 14.25
C ASP A 15 10.05 28.12 12.77
N GLY A 16 9.54 29.01 11.92
CA GLY A 16 9.55 28.84 10.47
C GLY A 16 8.32 28.09 9.89
N GLU A 17 7.31 27.80 10.71
CA GLU A 17 6.02 27.33 10.19
C GLU A 17 5.20 28.49 9.61
N GLU A 18 4.68 28.28 8.39
CA GLU A 18 3.81 29.27 7.71
C GLU A 18 2.37 28.76 7.57
N LYS A 19 2.25 27.50 7.09
CA LYS A 19 0.97 26.88 6.70
C LYS A 19 0.71 25.53 7.33
N VAL A 20 1.68 24.98 8.07
CA VAL A 20 1.49 23.70 8.76
C VAL A 20 0.75 23.93 10.07
N SER A 21 -0.24 23.11 10.38
CA SER A 21 -1.03 23.28 11.61
C SER A 21 -0.27 22.81 12.84
N GLY A 22 -0.42 23.53 13.97
CA GLY A 22 0.13 23.12 15.27
C GLY A 22 -0.33 21.71 15.72
N ARG A 23 -1.52 21.25 15.28
CA ARG A 23 -1.99 19.87 15.54
C ARG A 23 -1.13 18.82 14.83
N LEU A 24 -0.70 19.09 13.59
CA LEU A 24 0.21 18.19 12.88
C LEU A 24 1.56 18.14 13.59
N LEU A 25 2.10 19.31 13.95
CA LEU A 25 3.40 19.43 14.63
C LEU A 25 3.37 18.64 15.95
N SER A 26 2.42 18.94 16.84
CA SER A 26 2.29 18.24 18.13
C SER A 26 2.01 16.73 17.96
N GLY A 27 1.18 16.36 16.96
CA GLY A 27 0.86 14.96 16.67
C GLY A 27 2.03 14.17 16.10
N LYS A 28 2.95 14.80 15.36
CA LYS A 28 4.15 14.17 14.82
C LYS A 28 5.29 14.11 15.83
N LEU A 29 5.50 15.17 16.60
CA LEU A 29 6.51 15.21 17.65
C LEU A 29 6.20 14.18 18.74
N ASN A 30 4.94 14.09 19.16
CA ASN A 30 4.49 13.19 20.24
C ASN A 30 5.38 13.30 21.50
N LEU A 31 5.75 14.52 21.86
CA LEU A 31 6.49 14.89 23.05
C LEU A 31 5.58 15.79 23.91
N ASN A 32 5.58 15.60 25.20
CA ASN A 32 4.87 16.43 26.15
C ASN A 32 5.85 17.31 26.94
N VAL A 33 5.44 18.53 27.19
CA VAL A 33 6.15 19.45 28.09
C VAL A 33 5.99 18.94 29.52
N LEU A 34 6.99 19.14 30.35
CA LEU A 34 7.10 18.68 31.74
C LEU A 34 7.28 17.16 31.91
N GLU A 35 7.62 16.45 30.86
CA GLU A 35 8.02 15.04 30.93
C GLU A 35 9.54 14.88 30.76
N ARG A 36 10.06 13.79 31.32
CA ARG A 36 11.46 13.39 31.07
C ARG A 36 11.56 12.68 29.73
N VAL A 37 12.45 13.19 28.88
CA VAL A 37 12.70 12.64 27.54
C VAL A 37 14.18 12.32 27.35
N SER A 38 14.46 11.29 26.55
CA SER A 38 15.83 10.96 26.16
C SER A 38 16.22 11.65 24.83
N PRO A 39 17.51 11.83 24.55
CA PRO A 39 17.97 12.33 23.25
C PRO A 39 17.47 11.48 22.08
N GLN A 40 17.35 10.17 22.26
CA GLN A 40 16.82 9.26 21.24
C GLN A 40 15.32 9.52 20.95
N GLN A 41 14.53 9.82 21.99
CA GLN A 41 13.12 10.20 21.81
C GLN A 41 12.98 11.51 21.04
N VAL A 42 13.82 12.50 21.32
CA VAL A 42 13.84 13.78 20.56
C VAL A 42 14.24 13.52 19.12
N SER A 43 15.31 12.77 18.85
CA SER A 43 15.73 12.43 17.49
C SER A 43 14.60 11.72 16.71
N LYS A 44 13.92 10.76 17.34
CA LYS A 44 12.77 10.06 16.74
C LYS A 44 11.60 11.01 16.46
N ALA A 45 11.34 11.97 17.34
CA ALA A 45 10.30 12.99 17.15
C ALA A 45 10.60 13.89 15.95
N ILE A 46 11.86 14.35 15.82
CA ILE A 46 12.32 15.13 14.67
C ILE A 46 12.23 14.34 13.38
N ASP A 47 12.63 13.09 13.40
CA ASP A 47 12.49 12.17 12.27
C ASP A 47 11.03 11.96 11.84
N ASN A 48 10.10 11.83 12.80
CA ASN A 48 8.67 11.72 12.52
C ASN A 48 8.14 13.00 11.87
N LEU A 49 8.63 14.16 12.29
CA LEU A 49 8.26 15.45 11.71
C LEU A 49 8.76 15.56 10.27
N TYR A 50 10.03 15.25 10.03
CA TYR A 50 10.64 15.26 8.69
C TYR A 50 9.95 14.27 7.74
N SER A 51 9.61 13.07 8.24
CA SER A 51 8.91 12.02 7.46
C SER A 51 7.49 12.39 7.03
N SER A 52 6.90 13.46 7.57
CA SER A 52 5.59 13.97 7.16
C SER A 52 5.58 14.50 5.73
N LEU A 53 6.77 14.79 5.17
CA LEU A 53 7.01 15.36 3.84
C LEU A 53 6.45 16.79 3.66
N PHE A 54 6.03 17.45 4.74
CA PHE A 54 5.65 18.87 4.70
C PHE A 54 6.86 19.80 4.78
N PHE A 55 7.98 19.30 5.28
CA PHE A 55 9.19 20.10 5.49
C PHE A 55 10.31 19.68 4.54
N GLU A 56 11.01 20.66 4.05
CA GLU A 56 12.24 20.50 3.26
C GLU A 56 13.44 20.32 4.19
N LYS A 57 13.44 21.05 5.32
CA LYS A 57 14.49 21.01 6.33
C LYS A 57 13.87 21.08 7.72
N VAL A 58 14.37 20.28 8.64
CA VAL A 58 14.07 20.33 10.08
C VAL A 58 15.39 20.26 10.81
N THR A 59 15.67 21.24 11.65
CA THR A 59 16.82 21.27 12.55
C THR A 59 16.33 21.51 13.97
N TYR A 60 17.10 21.09 14.96
CA TYR A 60 16.74 21.32 16.34
C TYR A 60 17.98 21.62 17.20
N GLU A 61 17.73 22.30 18.30
CA GLU A 61 18.70 22.66 19.32
C GLU A 61 18.12 22.36 20.70
N LEU A 62 18.92 21.76 21.57
CA LEU A 62 18.58 21.53 22.98
C LEU A 62 19.27 22.64 23.79
N VAL A 63 18.49 23.56 24.35
CA VAL A 63 18.98 24.68 25.12
C VAL A 63 18.78 24.39 26.62
N PRO A 64 19.86 24.23 27.39
CA PRO A 64 19.76 24.10 28.83
C PRO A 64 19.17 25.39 29.46
N VAL A 65 18.22 25.21 30.35
CA VAL A 65 17.57 26.29 31.10
C VAL A 65 17.51 25.93 32.56
N PHE A 66 17.75 26.88 33.43
CA PHE A 66 17.50 26.71 34.86
C PHE A 66 16.23 27.48 35.22
N ASP A 67 15.18 26.74 35.55
CA ASP A 67 13.91 27.30 35.99
C ASP A 67 13.87 27.31 37.54
N ALA A 68 13.41 28.41 38.14
CA ALA A 68 13.37 28.56 39.58
C ALA A 68 12.44 27.53 40.26
N LEU A 69 11.42 27.03 39.56
CA LEU A 69 10.43 26.09 40.07
C LEU A 69 10.73 24.65 39.66
N LEU A 70 11.25 24.45 38.43
CA LEU A 70 11.46 23.13 37.83
C LEU A 70 12.90 22.63 37.99
N GLY A 71 13.83 23.51 38.35
CA GLY A 71 15.27 23.20 38.39
C GLY A 71 15.90 23.06 37.00
N PRO A 72 16.95 22.24 36.86
CA PRO A 72 17.62 22.04 35.57
C PRO A 72 16.68 21.37 34.57
N SER A 73 16.45 22.04 33.46
CA SER A 73 15.55 21.60 32.39
C SER A 73 16.11 21.97 31.01
N VAL A 74 15.47 21.48 29.95
CA VAL A 74 15.90 21.73 28.58
C VAL A 74 14.71 22.25 27.77
N LYS A 75 14.98 23.32 27.02
CA LYS A 75 14.07 23.85 26.00
C LYS A 75 14.44 23.26 24.65
N LEU A 76 13.48 22.67 23.94
CA LEU A 76 13.64 22.16 22.57
C LEU A 76 13.25 23.25 21.58
N LYS A 77 14.23 23.79 20.87
CA LYS A 77 14.01 24.72 19.75
C LYS A 77 14.08 23.96 18.45
N ILE A 78 13.03 24.03 17.63
CA ILE A 78 12.94 23.39 16.33
C ILE A 78 12.81 24.48 15.27
N GLN A 79 13.67 24.45 14.27
CA GLN A 79 13.55 25.29 13.10
C GLN A 79 13.11 24.44 11.91
N VAL A 80 12.02 24.85 11.27
CA VAL A 80 11.47 24.16 10.11
C VAL A 80 11.49 25.07 8.88
N ARG A 81 11.70 24.47 7.71
CA ARG A 81 11.46 25.11 6.43
C ARG A 81 10.42 24.31 5.68
N GLU A 82 9.24 24.90 5.47
CA GLU A 82 8.15 24.23 4.77
C GLU A 82 8.51 23.99 3.31
N ARG A 83 8.09 22.82 2.81
CA ARG A 83 8.25 22.48 1.39
C ARG A 83 7.21 23.24 0.59
N ARG A 84 7.69 24.13 -0.27
CA ARG A 84 6.84 24.94 -1.17
C ARG A 84 6.56 24.18 -2.46
N GLY A 85 5.34 24.37 -2.99
CA GLY A 85 4.93 23.89 -4.30
C GLY A 85 4.39 22.46 -4.32
N GLY A 86 3.91 22.07 -5.50
CA GLY A 86 3.46 20.73 -5.83
C GLY A 86 4.62 19.87 -6.34
N GLN A 87 4.41 18.58 -6.35
CA GLN A 87 5.30 17.61 -6.98
C GLN A 87 4.54 16.96 -8.12
N LEU A 88 5.11 16.97 -9.31
CA LEU A 88 4.58 16.29 -10.48
C LEU A 88 5.55 15.20 -10.90
N MET A 89 5.05 13.98 -11.05
CA MET A 89 5.80 12.85 -11.59
C MET A 89 5.03 12.31 -12.79
N VAL A 90 5.75 12.11 -13.89
CA VAL A 90 5.23 11.48 -15.11
C VAL A 90 6.05 10.22 -15.35
N GLY A 91 5.38 9.12 -15.64
CA GLY A 91 6.03 7.85 -15.91
C GLY A 91 5.40 7.14 -17.08
N LEU A 92 6.19 6.28 -17.69
CA LEU A 92 5.73 5.26 -18.63
C LEU A 92 5.82 3.92 -17.91
N ASN A 93 4.78 3.13 -18.00
CA ASN A 93 4.77 1.78 -17.46
C ASN A 93 4.26 0.80 -18.50
N TYR A 94 4.92 -0.32 -18.60
CA TYR A 94 4.44 -1.49 -19.29
C TYR A 94 4.58 -2.71 -18.38
N ASN A 95 3.55 -3.47 -18.23
CA ASN A 95 3.64 -4.79 -17.64
C ASN A 95 2.67 -5.77 -18.33
N THR A 96 2.99 -7.04 -18.25
CA THR A 96 2.24 -8.10 -18.91
C THR A 96 0.76 -8.13 -18.48
N SER A 97 0.48 -7.82 -17.20
CA SER A 97 -0.89 -7.85 -16.64
C SER A 97 -1.74 -6.64 -17.02
N TYR A 98 -1.18 -5.43 -16.93
CA TYR A 98 -1.93 -4.18 -17.10
C TYR A 98 -1.59 -3.44 -18.41
N LYS A 99 -0.71 -4.04 -19.25
CA LYS A 99 -0.28 -3.48 -20.53
C LYS A 99 0.40 -2.12 -20.42
N ALA A 100 0.41 -1.35 -21.50
CA ALA A 100 1.05 -0.05 -21.53
C ALA A 100 0.18 1.03 -20.87
N SER A 101 0.80 1.91 -20.09
CA SER A 101 0.15 3.08 -19.54
C SER A 101 1.09 4.26 -19.38
N ILE A 102 0.54 5.47 -19.52
CA ILE A 102 1.17 6.71 -19.09
C ILE A 102 0.63 7.00 -17.69
N THR A 103 1.54 7.15 -16.73
CA THR A 103 1.17 7.44 -15.33
C THR A 103 1.51 8.87 -14.98
N LEU A 104 0.58 9.51 -14.30
CA LEU A 104 0.73 10.88 -13.79
C LEU A 104 0.43 10.85 -12.29
N ASN A 105 1.39 11.29 -11.49
CA ASN A 105 1.18 11.53 -10.07
C ASN A 105 1.47 12.98 -9.75
N THR A 106 0.54 13.65 -9.09
CA THR A 106 0.78 14.99 -8.58
C THR A 106 0.35 15.10 -7.12
N THR A 107 1.12 15.83 -6.34
CA THR A 107 0.86 16.06 -4.93
C THR A 107 1.01 17.53 -4.60
N PHE A 108 -0.05 18.12 -4.08
CA PHE A 108 -0.08 19.49 -3.57
C PHE A 108 -0.21 19.46 -2.05
N ARG A 109 0.50 20.35 -1.36
CA ARG A 109 0.49 20.47 0.11
C ARG A 109 -0.13 21.78 0.53
N ASN A 110 -0.77 21.79 1.70
CA ASN A 110 -1.41 22.96 2.27
C ASN A 110 -2.46 23.61 1.34
N VAL A 111 -3.22 22.73 0.64
CA VAL A 111 -4.33 23.15 -0.24
C VAL A 111 -5.63 23.09 0.55
N LEU A 112 -6.41 24.18 0.51
CA LEU A 112 -7.66 24.38 1.23
C LEU A 112 -7.50 24.47 2.76
N LEU A 113 -6.72 23.58 3.37
CA LEU A 113 -6.52 23.52 4.82
C LEU A 113 -5.03 23.42 5.15
N ASN A 114 -4.60 24.08 6.19
CA ASN A 114 -3.23 23.98 6.70
C ASN A 114 -2.93 22.55 7.17
N GLY A 115 -1.79 21.98 6.76
CA GLY A 115 -1.40 20.59 7.04
C GLY A 115 -2.20 19.57 6.24
N SER A 116 -2.79 19.96 5.12
CA SER A 116 -3.46 19.07 4.18
C SER A 116 -2.58 18.68 3.00
N LYS A 117 -2.95 17.59 2.34
CA LYS A 117 -2.33 17.07 1.13
C LYS A 117 -3.42 16.65 0.14
N LEU A 118 -3.33 17.13 -1.09
CA LEU A 118 -4.12 16.66 -2.22
C LEU A 118 -3.21 15.88 -3.16
N SER A 119 -3.52 14.61 -3.39
CA SER A 119 -2.79 13.74 -4.32
C SER A 119 -3.71 13.31 -5.45
N LEU A 120 -3.24 13.42 -6.70
CA LEU A 120 -3.93 12.95 -7.87
C LEU A 120 -3.04 11.89 -8.56
N ASN A 121 -3.59 10.72 -8.80
CA ASN A 121 -2.93 9.62 -9.51
C ASN A 121 -3.77 9.27 -10.73
N LEU A 122 -3.16 9.22 -11.88
CA LEU A 122 -3.78 8.84 -13.13
C LEU A 122 -2.93 7.78 -13.82
N ALA A 123 -3.56 6.77 -14.39
CA ALA A 123 -2.96 5.85 -15.35
C ALA A 123 -3.85 5.82 -16.59
N LEU A 124 -3.29 6.21 -17.72
CA LEU A 124 -3.96 6.27 -19.03
C LEU A 124 -3.36 5.19 -19.93
N GLY A 125 -4.18 4.29 -20.42
CA GLY A 125 -3.78 3.16 -21.25
C GLY A 125 -4.95 2.19 -21.43
N GLU A 126 -4.65 0.91 -21.69
CA GLU A 126 -5.69 -0.12 -21.81
C GLU A 126 -6.43 -0.32 -20.49
N ASN A 127 -5.72 -0.26 -19.36
CA ASN A 127 -6.27 -0.40 -18.03
C ASN A 127 -6.23 0.94 -17.31
N GLN A 128 -7.30 1.68 -17.39
CA GLN A 128 -7.39 3.04 -16.87
C GLN A 128 -7.60 3.05 -15.35
N PHE A 129 -7.00 4.05 -14.71
CA PHE A 129 -7.13 4.26 -13.27
C PHE A 129 -7.02 5.75 -12.96
N PHE A 130 -7.87 6.23 -12.05
CA PHE A 130 -7.68 7.52 -11.43
C PHE A 130 -7.94 7.46 -9.93
N ARG A 131 -7.26 8.30 -9.16
CA ARG A 131 -7.51 8.49 -7.74
C ARG A 131 -7.20 9.91 -7.32
N ALA A 132 -8.15 10.57 -6.72
CA ALA A 132 -7.99 11.87 -6.08
C ALA A 132 -8.17 11.70 -4.57
N ARG A 133 -7.13 12.04 -3.80
CA ARG A 133 -7.14 11.90 -2.34
C ARG A 133 -6.82 13.23 -1.69
N PHE A 134 -7.75 13.74 -0.92
CA PHE A 134 -7.54 14.84 -0.01
C PHE A 134 -7.37 14.30 1.42
N GLU A 135 -6.29 14.68 2.08
CA GLU A 135 -5.95 14.19 3.42
C GLU A 135 -5.60 15.36 4.33
N LYS A 136 -6.24 15.42 5.50
CA LYS A 136 -5.83 16.25 6.61
C LYS A 136 -5.08 15.39 7.63
N ASN A 137 -3.78 15.56 7.70
CA ASN A 137 -2.92 14.79 8.59
C ASN A 137 -2.73 15.53 9.92
N ASN A 138 -2.96 14.83 11.03
CA ASN A 138 -2.74 15.31 12.39
C ASN A 138 -1.76 14.42 13.18
N GLY A 139 -0.93 13.60 12.49
CA GLY A 139 -0.03 12.64 13.11
C GLY A 139 -0.81 11.50 13.76
N TRP A 140 -0.53 11.18 15.01
CA TRP A 140 -1.24 10.12 15.75
C TRP A 140 -2.69 10.53 16.11
N LYS A 141 -2.97 11.84 16.21
CA LYS A 141 -4.33 12.35 16.41
C LYS A 141 -5.14 12.11 15.13
N PRO A 142 -6.43 11.77 15.25
CA PRO A 142 -7.26 11.52 14.08
C PRO A 142 -7.29 12.72 13.13
N GLY A 143 -6.94 12.47 11.88
CA GLY A 143 -7.22 13.32 10.74
C GLY A 143 -8.35 12.74 9.94
N PHE A 144 -8.64 13.30 8.77
CA PHE A 144 -9.63 12.75 7.86
C PHE A 144 -9.09 12.67 6.43
N VAL A 145 -9.62 11.73 5.68
CA VAL A 145 -9.32 11.51 4.27
C VAL A 145 -10.63 11.49 3.49
N PHE A 146 -10.64 12.21 2.39
CA PHE A 146 -11.63 12.08 1.34
C PHE A 146 -10.94 11.47 0.12
N ASP A 147 -11.44 10.34 -0.37
CA ASP A 147 -10.82 9.54 -1.43
C ASP A 147 -11.85 9.30 -2.53
N LEU A 148 -11.56 9.75 -3.73
CA LEU A 148 -12.36 9.50 -4.93
C LEU A 148 -11.51 8.69 -5.91
N GLY A 149 -12.01 7.56 -6.37
CA GLY A 149 -11.30 6.69 -7.28
C GLY A 149 -12.19 6.10 -8.35
N GLY A 150 -11.59 5.66 -9.43
CA GLY A 150 -12.23 4.90 -10.47
C GLY A 150 -11.22 4.14 -11.30
N GLN A 151 -11.65 3.05 -11.87
CA GLN A 151 -10.83 2.19 -12.72
C GLN A 151 -11.68 1.52 -13.79
N ASN A 152 -11.03 1.22 -14.89
CA ASN A 152 -11.56 0.38 -15.94
C ASN A 152 -10.49 -0.61 -16.37
N PHE A 153 -10.81 -1.91 -16.43
CA PHE A 153 -9.89 -2.95 -16.85
C PHE A 153 -10.60 -4.22 -17.28
N ASP A 154 -9.91 -5.04 -18.07
CA ASP A 154 -10.36 -6.34 -18.50
C ASP A 154 -10.20 -7.37 -17.37
N LEU A 155 -11.32 -7.92 -16.92
CA LEU A 155 -11.37 -9.02 -15.98
C LEU A 155 -11.36 -10.33 -16.76
N ASN A 156 -10.27 -11.09 -16.65
CA ASN A 156 -10.13 -12.36 -17.32
C ASN A 156 -10.93 -13.45 -16.60
N ILE A 157 -11.69 -14.23 -17.34
CA ILE A 157 -12.42 -15.38 -16.84
C ILE A 157 -11.70 -16.65 -17.28
N TYR A 158 -11.28 -17.45 -16.31
CA TYR A 158 -10.62 -18.73 -16.55
C TYR A 158 -11.52 -19.88 -16.13
N HIS A 159 -11.37 -21.00 -16.83
CA HIS A 159 -11.94 -22.28 -16.46
C HIS A 159 -10.89 -23.36 -16.68
N GLN A 160 -10.49 -24.05 -15.60
CA GLN A 160 -9.43 -25.07 -15.62
C GLN A 160 -8.11 -24.57 -16.24
N GLY A 161 -7.65 -23.36 -15.84
CA GLY A 161 -6.42 -22.75 -16.32
C GLY A 161 -6.46 -22.23 -17.76
N ILE A 162 -7.60 -22.34 -18.46
CA ILE A 162 -7.79 -21.84 -19.83
C ILE A 162 -8.62 -20.57 -19.79
N LYS A 163 -8.11 -19.50 -20.40
CA LYS A 163 -8.87 -18.25 -20.54
C LYS A 163 -10.06 -18.47 -21.46
N LYS A 164 -11.27 -18.34 -20.93
CA LYS A 164 -12.55 -18.58 -21.61
C LYS A 164 -13.26 -17.31 -22.03
N GLY A 165 -12.95 -16.20 -21.39
CA GLY A 165 -13.59 -14.94 -21.73
C GLY A 165 -12.96 -13.74 -21.06
N VAL A 166 -13.47 -12.57 -21.43
CA VAL A 166 -13.11 -11.27 -20.89
C VAL A 166 -14.39 -10.50 -20.57
N VAL A 167 -14.37 -9.84 -19.44
CA VAL A 167 -15.42 -8.93 -18.98
C VAL A 167 -14.81 -7.55 -18.81
N ASP A 168 -15.38 -6.55 -19.47
CA ASP A 168 -15.04 -5.13 -19.24
C ASP A 168 -15.62 -4.73 -17.85
N TYR A 169 -14.72 -4.45 -16.92
CA TYR A 169 -15.03 -4.06 -15.55
C TYR A 169 -14.71 -2.59 -15.32
N ALA A 170 -15.68 -1.85 -14.84
CA ALA A 170 -15.49 -0.46 -14.42
C ALA A 170 -16.07 -0.22 -13.03
N ASP A 171 -15.36 0.53 -12.19
CA ASP A 171 -15.88 1.03 -10.92
C ASP A 171 -15.57 2.50 -10.67
N ILE A 172 -16.41 3.13 -9.85
CA ILE A 172 -16.17 4.43 -9.25
C ILE A 172 -16.46 4.30 -7.76
N SER A 173 -15.57 4.83 -6.93
CA SER A 173 -15.73 4.84 -5.47
C SER A 173 -15.47 6.22 -4.87
N ALA A 174 -16.24 6.55 -3.84
CA ALA A 174 -16.05 7.73 -3.02
C ALA A 174 -16.03 7.30 -1.54
N ALA A 175 -14.98 7.64 -0.82
CA ALA A 175 -14.83 7.26 0.58
C ALA A 175 -14.47 8.45 1.46
N ILE A 176 -15.00 8.45 2.68
CA ILE A 176 -14.57 9.34 3.75
C ILE A 176 -14.20 8.48 4.97
N TYR A 177 -13.01 8.70 5.50
CA TYR A 177 -12.52 7.92 6.64
C TYR A 177 -11.56 8.71 7.51
N THR A 178 -11.47 8.30 8.77
CA THR A 178 -10.44 8.81 9.67
C THR A 178 -9.08 8.22 9.33
N ARG A 179 -8.01 8.93 9.69
CA ARG A 179 -6.64 8.45 9.57
C ARG A 179 -5.79 8.96 10.72
N SER A 180 -5.20 8.03 11.45
CA SER A 180 -4.17 8.27 12.44
C SER A 180 -2.87 7.64 11.98
N ILE A 181 -1.75 8.34 12.18
CA ILE A 181 -0.42 7.86 11.78
C ILE A 181 0.50 7.89 12.99
N ILE A 182 0.89 6.71 13.47
CA ILE A 182 1.85 6.56 14.58
C ILE A 182 3.26 6.45 13.98
N GLY A 183 4.16 7.32 14.42
CA GLY A 183 5.51 7.37 13.88
C GLY A 183 5.53 7.73 12.39
N LYS A 184 6.31 6.95 11.63
CA LYS A 184 6.50 7.13 10.18
C LYS A 184 5.60 6.22 9.34
N SER A 185 5.21 5.08 9.85
CA SER A 185 4.85 3.91 9.06
C SER A 185 3.52 3.27 9.41
N TYR A 186 2.97 3.49 10.61
CA TYR A 186 1.73 2.87 11.06
C TYR A 186 0.56 3.79 10.79
N ALA A 187 -0.34 3.42 9.89
CA ALA A 187 -1.57 4.15 9.62
C ALA A 187 -2.78 3.26 9.83
N PHE A 188 -3.82 3.78 10.46
CA PHE A 188 -5.10 3.08 10.65
C PHE A 188 -6.26 4.05 10.60
N GLY A 189 -7.44 3.53 10.33
CA GLY A 189 -8.65 4.33 10.29
C GLY A 189 -9.90 3.52 10.01
N ILE A 190 -11.02 4.18 10.17
CA ILE A 190 -12.36 3.67 9.90
C ILE A 190 -13.16 4.70 9.13
N GLY A 191 -14.11 4.27 8.34
CA GLY A 191 -14.97 5.18 7.59
C GLY A 191 -16.01 4.51 6.72
N GLY A 192 -16.63 5.30 5.86
CA GLY A 192 -17.63 4.86 4.89
C GLY A 192 -17.14 5.01 3.45
N GLU A 193 -17.61 4.15 2.59
CA GLU A 193 -17.35 4.16 1.15
C GLU A 193 -18.62 3.88 0.39
N PHE A 194 -18.89 4.67 -0.62
CA PHE A 194 -19.82 4.36 -1.69
C PHE A 194 -19.05 3.81 -2.88
N GLU A 195 -19.55 2.75 -3.50
CA GLU A 195 -18.96 2.14 -4.68
C GLU A 195 -20.04 1.78 -5.69
N ARG A 196 -19.83 2.16 -6.93
CA ARG A 196 -20.64 1.74 -8.07
C ARG A 196 -19.78 1.01 -9.07
N PHE A 197 -20.21 -0.18 -9.48
CA PHE A 197 -19.53 -0.96 -10.50
C PHE A 197 -20.44 -1.24 -11.69
N THR A 198 -19.81 -1.57 -12.79
CA THR A 198 -20.45 -2.08 -14.01
C THR A 198 -19.56 -3.15 -14.61
N MET A 199 -20.12 -4.29 -14.93
CA MET A 199 -19.49 -5.36 -15.71
C MET A 199 -20.27 -5.57 -16.99
N LYS A 200 -19.57 -5.63 -18.12
CA LYS A 200 -20.14 -5.88 -19.43
C LYS A 200 -19.44 -7.08 -20.05
N PRO A 201 -20.17 -8.04 -20.61
CA PRO A 201 -19.56 -9.09 -21.41
C PRO A 201 -18.83 -8.46 -22.59
N ASP A 202 -17.58 -8.89 -22.83
CA ASP A 202 -16.80 -8.44 -23.98
C ASP A 202 -16.64 -9.58 -24.99
N VAL A 203 -15.81 -10.59 -24.73
CA VAL A 203 -15.53 -11.69 -25.66
C VAL A 203 -15.42 -13.01 -24.90
N GLY A 204 -16.01 -14.08 -25.43
CA GLY A 204 -15.77 -15.45 -24.98
C GLY A 204 -17.01 -16.26 -24.65
N GLU A 205 -16.75 -17.46 -24.10
CA GLU A 205 -17.74 -18.40 -23.57
C GLU A 205 -17.86 -18.26 -22.04
N PHE A 206 -19.01 -18.59 -21.47
CA PHE A 206 -19.27 -18.55 -20.01
C PHE A 206 -19.12 -17.17 -19.36
N ILE A 207 -19.46 -16.12 -20.12
CA ILE A 207 -19.39 -14.75 -19.63
C ILE A 207 -20.69 -14.43 -18.87
N PRO A 208 -20.61 -13.85 -17.67
CA PRO A 208 -21.78 -13.41 -16.94
C PRO A 208 -22.51 -12.31 -17.73
N GLU A 209 -23.83 -12.27 -17.65
CA GLU A 209 -24.61 -11.18 -18.19
C GLU A 209 -24.16 -9.83 -17.61
N ARG A 210 -24.54 -8.75 -18.30
CA ARG A 210 -24.24 -7.40 -17.83
C ARG A 210 -24.75 -7.20 -16.40
N GLN A 211 -23.86 -6.84 -15.51
CA GLN A 211 -24.17 -6.56 -14.09
C GLN A 211 -23.77 -5.13 -13.75
N SER A 212 -24.56 -4.50 -12.90
CA SER A 212 -24.22 -3.23 -12.29
C SER A 212 -24.83 -3.16 -10.90
N GLY A 213 -24.14 -2.51 -9.98
CA GLY A 213 -24.64 -2.38 -8.62
C GLY A 213 -24.00 -1.20 -7.89
N ASN A 214 -24.68 -0.79 -6.82
CA ASN A 214 -24.16 0.17 -5.87
C ASN A 214 -23.96 -0.52 -4.54
N TYR A 215 -22.86 -0.19 -3.86
CA TYR A 215 -22.53 -0.71 -2.55
C TYR A 215 -22.26 0.44 -1.58
N TYR A 216 -22.70 0.26 -0.34
CA TYR A 216 -22.47 1.16 0.76
C TYR A 216 -21.66 0.41 1.81
N ASN A 217 -20.40 0.74 1.94
CA ASN A 217 -19.46 -0.03 2.74
C ASN A 217 -19.07 0.75 3.99
N LEU A 218 -19.00 0.04 5.12
CA LEU A 218 -18.19 0.48 6.25
C LEU A 218 -16.84 -0.20 6.14
N LEU A 219 -15.77 0.57 6.29
CA LEU A 219 -14.41 0.05 6.16
C LEU A 219 -13.56 0.36 7.40
N GLY A 220 -12.66 -0.55 7.70
CA GLY A 220 -11.57 -0.37 8.66
C GLY A 220 -10.27 -0.86 8.04
N TYR A 221 -9.18 -0.15 8.28
CA TYR A 221 -7.89 -0.54 7.73
C TYR A 221 -6.73 -0.31 8.70
N ILE A 222 -5.69 -1.12 8.53
CA ILE A 222 -4.38 -0.96 9.15
C ILE A 222 -3.34 -1.09 8.04
N ASN A 223 -2.42 -0.14 7.96
CA ASN A 223 -1.28 -0.18 7.05
C ASN A 223 0.01 0.05 7.83
N LEU A 224 0.99 -0.80 7.58
CA LEU A 224 2.37 -0.64 8.01
C LEU A 224 3.25 -0.75 6.76
N ASP A 225 4.17 0.20 6.57
CA ASP A 225 5.20 0.10 5.54
C ASP A 225 6.50 0.70 6.07
N THR A 226 7.48 -0.16 6.30
CA THR A 226 8.82 0.19 6.78
C THR A 226 9.91 -0.22 5.80
N TYR A 227 9.55 -0.58 4.57
CA TYR A 227 10.50 -0.93 3.53
C TYR A 227 11.45 0.23 3.21
N ASP A 228 12.73 -0.08 3.10
CA ASP A 228 13.78 0.84 2.64
C ASP A 228 13.65 1.17 1.14
N ASN A 229 13.15 0.22 0.36
CA ASN A 229 12.92 0.37 -1.07
C ASN A 229 11.58 -0.29 -1.47
N ARG A 230 10.82 0.38 -2.31
CA ARG A 230 9.50 -0.09 -2.74
C ARG A 230 9.57 -1.33 -3.65
N PHE A 231 10.57 -1.42 -4.53
CA PHE A 231 10.66 -2.41 -5.60
C PHE A 231 11.58 -3.58 -5.25
N PHE A 232 12.77 -3.27 -4.72
CA PHE A 232 13.75 -4.26 -4.29
C PHE A 232 14.11 -4.01 -2.83
N PRO A 233 13.20 -4.28 -1.88
CA PRO A 233 13.45 -4.02 -0.47
C PRO A 233 14.56 -4.91 0.06
N THR A 234 15.35 -4.36 1.00
CA THR A 234 16.40 -5.11 1.67
C THR A 234 16.17 -5.27 3.17
N VAL A 235 15.43 -4.34 3.76
CA VAL A 235 15.02 -4.38 5.17
C VAL A 235 13.63 -3.79 5.35
N GLY A 236 12.96 -4.22 6.41
CA GLY A 236 11.66 -3.69 6.82
C GLY A 236 10.53 -4.69 6.62
N SER A 237 9.32 -4.23 6.91
CA SER A 237 8.10 -5.04 6.84
C SER A 237 6.97 -4.21 6.26
N ARG A 238 6.04 -4.89 5.61
CA ARG A 238 4.78 -4.34 5.15
C ARG A 238 3.64 -5.21 5.67
N PHE A 239 2.64 -4.56 6.24
CA PHE A 239 1.41 -5.20 6.65
C PHE A 239 0.23 -4.35 6.20
N ASN A 240 -0.74 -4.99 5.55
CA ASN A 240 -1.99 -4.36 5.18
C ASN A 240 -3.15 -5.24 5.65
N ALA A 241 -4.07 -4.66 6.37
CA ALA A 241 -5.34 -5.27 6.71
C ALA A 241 -6.47 -4.34 6.25
N LEU A 242 -7.44 -4.89 5.53
CA LEU A 242 -8.64 -4.19 5.10
C LEU A 242 -9.85 -5.05 5.45
N TYR A 243 -10.74 -4.50 6.25
CA TYR A 243 -12.05 -5.08 6.50
C TYR A 243 -13.12 -4.19 5.92
N LYS A 244 -14.10 -4.77 5.24
CA LYS A 244 -15.31 -4.09 4.77
C LYS A 244 -16.54 -4.84 5.21
N PHE A 245 -17.47 -4.11 5.78
CA PHE A 245 -18.87 -4.51 5.92
C PHE A 245 -19.64 -3.89 4.77
N ILE A 246 -20.14 -4.72 3.90
CA ILE A 246 -20.68 -4.36 2.59
C ILE A 246 -22.19 -4.49 2.66
N ASN A 247 -22.90 -3.47 2.21
CA ASN A 247 -24.34 -3.47 2.02
C ASN A 247 -24.64 -3.24 0.54
N ASP A 248 -25.31 -4.16 -0.11
CA ASP A 248 -25.75 -4.02 -1.48
C ASP A 248 -27.09 -3.31 -1.59
N GLN A 249 -27.57 -3.10 -2.82
CA GLN A 249 -28.87 -2.44 -3.06
C GLN A 249 -30.09 -3.22 -2.56
N GLU A 250 -29.94 -4.53 -2.40
CA GLU A 250 -31.00 -5.42 -1.89
C GLU A 250 -30.98 -5.53 -0.37
N LEU A 251 -30.16 -4.71 0.31
CA LEU A 251 -29.91 -4.74 1.76
C LEU A 251 -29.34 -6.10 2.25
N LYS A 252 -28.65 -6.82 1.39
CA LYS A 252 -27.88 -8.00 1.78
C LYS A 252 -26.52 -7.56 2.32
N TYR A 253 -26.13 -8.17 3.42
CA TYR A 253 -24.88 -7.83 4.12
C TYR A 253 -23.82 -8.88 3.82
N HIS A 254 -22.66 -8.39 3.43
CA HIS A 254 -21.48 -9.21 3.16
C HIS A 254 -20.28 -8.68 3.94
N GLN A 255 -19.32 -9.54 4.16
CA GLN A 255 -18.07 -9.19 4.81
C GLN A 255 -16.92 -9.50 3.85
N PHE A 256 -15.92 -8.63 3.86
CA PHE A 256 -14.71 -8.81 3.08
C PHE A 256 -13.50 -8.49 3.99
N LEU A 257 -12.61 -9.45 4.17
CA LEU A 257 -11.36 -9.31 4.91
C LEU A 257 -10.19 -9.65 4.00
N ARG A 258 -9.22 -8.76 3.92
CA ARG A 258 -7.95 -8.95 3.21
C ARG A 258 -6.80 -8.68 4.16
N LEU A 259 -5.85 -9.60 4.22
CA LEU A 259 -4.64 -9.52 5.03
C LEU A 259 -3.43 -9.77 4.13
N GLU A 260 -2.42 -8.92 4.27
CA GLU A 260 -1.15 -9.04 3.54
C GLU A 260 0.00 -8.76 4.51
N PHE A 261 0.94 -9.66 4.56
CA PHE A 261 2.18 -9.51 5.31
C PHE A 261 3.37 -9.83 4.41
N GLU A 262 4.37 -8.98 4.45
CA GLU A 262 5.62 -9.14 3.74
C GLU A 262 6.76 -8.61 4.61
N GLN A 263 7.90 -9.27 4.55
CA GLN A 263 9.09 -8.85 5.26
C GLN A 263 10.32 -8.94 4.35
N ALA A 264 11.24 -8.01 4.51
CA ALA A 264 12.57 -8.06 3.92
C ALA A 264 13.58 -8.26 5.05
N ALA A 265 14.30 -9.38 5.00
CA ALA A 265 15.33 -9.75 5.96
C ALA A 265 16.67 -9.89 5.23
N ARG A 266 17.59 -8.98 5.50
CA ARG A 266 18.92 -8.98 4.89
C ARG A 266 19.77 -10.15 5.41
N LEU A 267 20.28 -10.95 4.50
CA LEU A 267 21.22 -12.03 4.76
C LEU A 267 22.61 -11.66 4.22
N GLY A 268 23.42 -11.03 5.07
CA GLY A 268 24.72 -10.48 4.66
C GLY A 268 24.58 -9.25 3.73
N ASN A 269 25.54 -9.05 2.84
CA ASN A 269 25.65 -7.82 2.05
C ASN A 269 24.89 -7.86 0.71
N ARG A 270 24.55 -9.04 0.21
CA ARG A 270 24.02 -9.21 -1.15
C ARG A 270 22.71 -9.98 -1.22
N PHE A 271 22.36 -10.71 -0.18
CA PHE A 271 21.16 -11.53 -0.16
C PHE A 271 20.09 -10.93 0.72
N THR A 272 18.84 -11.05 0.31
CA THR A 272 17.66 -10.68 1.08
C THR A 272 16.62 -11.78 0.96
N LEU A 273 16.09 -12.22 2.08
CA LEU A 273 14.98 -13.15 2.16
C LEU A 273 13.68 -12.36 2.28
N LEU A 274 12.67 -12.74 1.51
CA LEU A 274 11.40 -12.02 1.42
C LEU A 274 10.22 -12.99 1.65
N PRO A 275 9.94 -13.39 2.92
CA PRO A 275 8.74 -14.13 3.25
C PRO A 275 7.50 -13.26 3.03
N ARG A 276 6.42 -13.87 2.51
CA ARG A 276 5.13 -13.25 2.22
C ARG A 276 3.99 -14.16 2.67
N ALA A 277 2.94 -13.57 3.20
CA ALA A 277 1.70 -14.26 3.51
C ALA A 277 0.52 -13.38 3.12
N TYR A 278 -0.39 -13.89 2.32
CA TYR A 278 -1.63 -13.24 1.95
C TYR A 278 -2.80 -14.12 2.35
N GLY A 279 -3.85 -13.50 2.85
CA GLY A 279 -5.07 -14.19 3.21
C GLY A 279 -6.28 -13.31 2.95
N GLY A 280 -7.38 -13.94 2.59
CA GLY A 280 -8.63 -13.22 2.39
C GLY A 280 -9.85 -14.11 2.51
N THR A 281 -10.94 -13.53 2.95
CA THR A 281 -12.25 -14.18 2.99
C THR A 281 -13.34 -13.18 2.63
N SER A 282 -14.32 -13.66 1.90
CA SER A 282 -15.50 -12.89 1.50
C SER A 282 -16.76 -13.76 1.69
N THR A 283 -17.78 -13.14 2.27
CA THR A 283 -19.12 -13.78 2.37
C THR A 283 -20.03 -13.37 1.21
N ALA A 284 -19.53 -12.57 0.24
CA ALA A 284 -20.29 -12.20 -0.94
C ALA A 284 -20.67 -13.45 -1.76
N ASP A 285 -21.77 -13.36 -2.48
CA ASP A 285 -22.27 -14.48 -3.28
C ASP A 285 -21.23 -14.90 -4.34
N SER A 286 -21.13 -16.18 -4.65
CA SER A 286 -20.18 -16.71 -5.63
C SER A 286 -20.40 -16.16 -7.05
N SER A 287 -21.60 -15.67 -7.34
CA SER A 287 -21.93 -14.96 -8.57
C SER A 287 -21.40 -13.52 -8.61
N SER A 288 -21.03 -12.94 -7.44
CA SER A 288 -20.50 -11.59 -7.34
C SER A 288 -19.00 -11.57 -7.60
N LEU A 289 -18.59 -11.33 -8.82
CA LEU A 289 -17.18 -11.26 -9.21
C LEU A 289 -16.41 -10.10 -8.55
N ILE A 290 -17.10 -9.09 -8.05
CA ILE A 290 -16.47 -7.86 -7.53
C ILE A 290 -15.77 -8.03 -6.18
N TYR A 291 -16.26 -8.92 -5.33
CA TYR A 291 -15.72 -9.19 -4.00
C TYR A 291 -15.12 -10.58 -3.86
N GLN A 292 -14.65 -11.14 -4.97
CA GLN A 292 -13.79 -12.33 -4.97
C GLN A 292 -12.31 -11.94 -4.92
N PHE A 293 -11.50 -12.90 -4.55
CA PHE A 293 -10.05 -12.82 -4.66
C PHE A 293 -9.58 -13.45 -5.96
N TYR A 294 -8.59 -12.82 -6.57
CA TYR A 294 -7.98 -13.26 -7.81
C TYR A 294 -6.48 -13.41 -7.61
N LEU A 295 -5.92 -14.50 -8.07
CA LEU A 295 -4.49 -14.79 -8.00
C LEU A 295 -3.88 -14.80 -9.39
N GLY A 296 -2.66 -14.27 -9.48
CA GLY A 296 -1.83 -14.36 -10.68
C GLY A 296 -1.16 -13.04 -11.06
N GLY A 297 -0.19 -13.18 -11.95
CA GLY A 297 0.75 -12.11 -12.26
C GLY A 297 1.69 -11.81 -11.09
N LEU A 298 2.60 -10.86 -11.27
CA LEU A 298 3.58 -10.48 -10.24
C LEU A 298 3.37 -9.07 -9.71
N ASN A 299 2.50 -8.30 -10.35
CA ASN A 299 2.28 -6.92 -9.98
C ASN A 299 1.45 -6.82 -8.70
N ARG A 300 1.93 -6.02 -7.76
CA ARG A 300 1.15 -5.65 -6.58
C ARG A 300 0.06 -4.67 -7.00
N SER A 301 -1.13 -5.18 -7.14
CA SER A 301 -2.27 -4.37 -7.52
C SER A 301 -2.76 -3.53 -6.34
N GLN A 302 -3.05 -2.26 -6.59
CA GLN A 302 -3.88 -1.46 -5.68
C GLN A 302 -5.37 -1.82 -5.81
N ARG A 303 -5.71 -2.70 -6.76
CA ARG A 303 -7.07 -3.13 -7.03
C ARG A 303 -7.53 -4.14 -5.99
N LYS A 304 -8.81 -4.07 -5.67
CA LYS A 304 -9.44 -4.92 -4.65
C LYS A 304 -9.33 -6.40 -5.06
N GLY A 305 -8.99 -7.25 -4.10
CA GLY A 305 -9.02 -8.70 -4.28
C GLY A 305 -7.93 -9.31 -5.16
N ILE A 306 -7.08 -8.54 -5.84
CA ILE A 306 -6.01 -9.09 -6.69
C ILE A 306 -4.73 -9.27 -5.89
N MET A 307 -4.19 -10.49 -5.87
CA MET A 307 -2.96 -10.86 -5.15
C MET A 307 -1.95 -11.49 -6.10
N PRO A 308 -0.65 -11.13 -6.00
CA PRO A 308 0.38 -11.68 -6.87
C PRO A 308 0.66 -13.17 -6.56
N PHE A 309 0.86 -13.96 -7.62
CA PHE A 309 1.25 -15.36 -7.54
C PHE A 309 2.16 -15.71 -8.72
N ALA A 310 3.40 -16.09 -8.46
CA ALA A 310 4.33 -16.50 -9.50
C ALA A 310 3.92 -17.85 -10.09
N GLY A 311 3.88 -17.94 -11.42
CA GLY A 311 3.51 -19.15 -12.15
C GLY A 311 2.05 -19.20 -12.61
N LEU A 312 1.23 -18.22 -12.24
CA LEU A 312 -0.12 -18.03 -12.76
C LEU A 312 -0.17 -16.79 -13.65
N ASP A 313 -0.99 -16.84 -14.69
CA ASP A 313 -1.34 -15.68 -15.51
C ASP A 313 -2.22 -14.70 -14.69
N PHE A 314 -2.39 -13.50 -15.18
CA PHE A 314 -3.13 -12.46 -14.48
C PHE A 314 -4.60 -12.89 -14.24
N MET A 315 -4.98 -12.98 -12.95
CA MET A 315 -6.32 -13.40 -12.49
C MET A 315 -6.70 -14.84 -12.86
N GLU A 316 -5.74 -15.75 -13.02
CA GLU A 316 -5.99 -17.12 -13.48
C GLU A 316 -6.76 -17.96 -12.47
N GLU A 317 -6.50 -17.78 -11.17
CA GLU A 317 -7.23 -18.46 -10.11
C GLU A 317 -8.09 -17.47 -9.31
N SER A 318 -9.25 -17.93 -8.87
CA SER A 318 -10.18 -17.09 -8.11
C SER A 318 -10.97 -17.86 -7.07
N GLY A 319 -11.41 -17.16 -6.03
CA GLY A 319 -12.24 -17.74 -4.98
C GLY A 319 -12.72 -16.71 -3.97
N ARG A 320 -13.72 -17.09 -3.15
CA ARG A 320 -14.17 -16.25 -2.03
C ARG A 320 -13.18 -16.24 -0.87
N ASN A 321 -12.42 -17.33 -0.73
CA ASN A 321 -11.41 -17.49 0.29
C ASN A 321 -10.08 -17.78 -0.40
N VAL A 322 -9.01 -17.21 0.15
CA VAL A 322 -7.66 -17.34 -0.41
C VAL A 322 -6.61 -17.40 0.70
N VAL A 323 -5.60 -18.20 0.49
CA VAL A 323 -4.35 -18.18 1.25
C VAL A 323 -3.18 -18.36 0.30
N VAL A 324 -2.14 -17.55 0.48
CA VAL A 324 -0.88 -17.65 -0.26
C VAL A 324 0.27 -17.46 0.71
N LEU A 325 1.23 -18.37 0.65
CA LEU A 325 2.51 -18.24 1.32
C LEU A 325 3.59 -18.18 0.25
N GLY A 326 4.49 -17.23 0.38
CA GLY A 326 5.58 -17.03 -0.57
C GLY A 326 6.91 -16.82 0.13
N LEU A 327 7.97 -17.24 -0.53
CA LEU A 327 9.33 -17.02 -0.08
C LEU A 327 10.18 -16.67 -1.30
N ASP A 328 10.68 -15.44 -1.35
CA ASP A 328 11.59 -15.01 -2.40
C ASP A 328 13.01 -14.87 -1.83
N LEU A 329 14.00 -15.28 -2.62
CA LEU A 329 15.41 -15.02 -2.36
C LEU A 329 15.93 -14.03 -3.39
N GLN A 330 16.25 -12.83 -2.94
CA GLN A 330 16.80 -11.75 -3.76
C GLN A 330 18.32 -11.71 -3.61
N TYR A 331 19.02 -11.73 -4.73
CA TYR A 331 20.46 -11.56 -4.81
C TYR A 331 20.82 -10.30 -5.58
N ASN A 332 21.46 -9.35 -4.92
CA ASN A 332 22.04 -8.16 -5.55
C ASN A 332 23.44 -8.51 -6.04
N PHE A 333 23.59 -8.77 -7.36
CA PHE A 333 24.86 -9.22 -7.91
C PHE A 333 25.74 -8.07 -8.39
N TRP A 334 25.16 -6.91 -8.73
CA TRP A 334 25.91 -5.73 -9.14
C TRP A 334 25.08 -4.45 -9.07
N ARG A 335 25.53 -3.45 -8.27
CA ARG A 335 24.85 -2.14 -8.11
C ARG A 335 23.34 -2.29 -7.91
N SER A 336 22.54 -1.85 -8.91
CA SER A 336 21.07 -1.90 -8.90
C SER A 336 20.50 -3.09 -9.68
N ASN A 337 21.29 -4.16 -9.87
CA ASN A 337 20.87 -5.37 -10.59
C ASN A 337 20.61 -6.51 -9.60
N TYR A 338 19.50 -7.17 -9.80
CA TYR A 338 18.97 -8.19 -8.89
C TYR A 338 18.60 -9.45 -9.66
N LEU A 339 18.86 -10.59 -9.06
CA LEU A 339 18.29 -11.88 -9.43
C LEU A 339 17.37 -12.31 -8.29
N VAL A 340 16.10 -12.62 -8.59
CA VAL A 340 15.13 -13.00 -7.56
C VAL A 340 14.53 -14.34 -7.90
N LEU A 341 14.81 -15.34 -7.05
CA LEU A 341 14.09 -16.61 -7.07
C LEU A 341 12.80 -16.42 -6.28
N ARG A 342 11.67 -16.65 -6.92
CA ARG A 342 10.33 -16.53 -6.32
C ARG A 342 9.74 -17.92 -6.15
N THR A 343 9.18 -18.19 -4.97
CA THR A 343 8.44 -19.41 -4.71
C THR A 343 7.18 -19.09 -3.96
N ASN A 344 6.09 -19.79 -4.27
CA ASN A 344 4.84 -19.64 -3.55
C ASN A 344 4.01 -20.91 -3.60
N VAL A 345 3.20 -21.08 -2.57
CA VAL A 345 2.13 -22.06 -2.48
C VAL A 345 0.83 -21.33 -2.13
N GLY A 346 -0.28 -21.79 -2.64
CA GLY A 346 -1.57 -21.15 -2.39
C GLY A 346 -2.73 -22.13 -2.53
N ASN A 347 -3.86 -21.68 -2.05
CA ASN A 347 -5.15 -22.34 -2.22
C ASN A 347 -6.25 -21.28 -2.36
N THR A 348 -7.25 -21.57 -3.19
CA THR A 348 -8.48 -20.78 -3.31
C THR A 348 -9.68 -21.69 -3.14
N SER A 349 -10.71 -21.24 -2.45
CA SER A 349 -11.95 -22.02 -2.29
C SER A 349 -13.17 -21.11 -2.13
N HIS A 350 -14.32 -21.63 -2.47
CA HIS A 350 -15.61 -21.03 -2.12
C HIS A 350 -16.07 -21.40 -0.70
N VAL A 351 -15.48 -22.42 -0.09
CA VAL A 351 -15.76 -22.90 1.28
C VAL A 351 -14.51 -22.73 2.14
N LEU A 352 -14.64 -22.06 3.28
CA LEU A 352 -13.50 -21.77 4.15
C LEU A 352 -12.81 -23.05 4.68
N GLN A 353 -13.58 -24.11 4.88
CA GLN A 353 -13.07 -25.38 5.41
C GLN A 353 -12.09 -26.05 4.43
N ASP A 354 -12.40 -26.04 3.13
CA ASP A 354 -11.54 -26.60 2.08
C ASP A 354 -10.24 -25.82 1.93
N LEU A 355 -10.28 -24.52 2.22
CA LEU A 355 -9.08 -23.69 2.21
C LEU A 355 -8.05 -24.16 3.23
N ILE A 356 -8.51 -24.51 4.46
CA ILE A 356 -7.64 -24.92 5.57
C ILE A 356 -7.05 -26.31 5.33
N LEU A 357 -7.81 -27.21 4.72
CA LEU A 357 -7.37 -28.58 4.42
C LEU A 357 -6.34 -28.65 3.28
N PHE A 358 -6.17 -27.58 2.49
CA PHE A 358 -5.24 -27.50 1.37
C PHE A 358 -5.43 -28.61 0.31
N GLU A 359 -6.63 -29.16 0.18
CA GLU A 359 -6.92 -30.30 -0.72
C GLU A 359 -6.70 -29.99 -2.21
N SER A 360 -6.89 -28.71 -2.60
CA SER A 360 -6.69 -28.21 -3.96
C SER A 360 -5.53 -27.21 -4.05
N GLY A 361 -4.54 -27.35 -3.17
CA GLY A 361 -3.39 -26.47 -3.13
C GLY A 361 -2.53 -26.52 -4.39
N PHE A 362 -2.03 -25.39 -4.81
CA PHE A 362 -1.14 -25.25 -5.95
C PHE A 362 0.13 -24.50 -5.57
N SER A 363 1.17 -24.70 -6.39
CA SER A 363 2.48 -24.11 -6.18
C SER A 363 3.02 -23.49 -7.45
N GLY A 364 3.86 -22.48 -7.29
CA GLY A 364 4.50 -21.81 -8.40
C GLY A 364 5.91 -21.33 -8.05
N PHE A 365 6.71 -21.15 -9.08
CA PHE A 365 8.03 -20.59 -8.97
C PHE A 365 8.33 -19.65 -10.14
N GLY A 366 9.30 -18.76 -9.96
CA GLY A 366 9.75 -17.85 -11.00
C GLY A 366 11.17 -17.38 -10.75
N LEU A 367 11.86 -17.07 -11.82
CA LEU A 367 13.17 -16.44 -11.80
C LEU A 367 13.09 -15.08 -12.44
N THR A 368 13.37 -14.03 -11.68
CA THR A 368 13.31 -12.62 -12.12
C THR A 368 14.72 -12.06 -12.26
N LEU A 369 15.04 -11.50 -13.41
CA LEU A 369 16.16 -10.57 -13.60
C LEU A 369 15.61 -9.14 -13.47
N GLY A 370 16.10 -8.40 -12.50
CA GLY A 370 15.62 -7.06 -12.18
C GLY A 370 16.73 -6.01 -12.20
N ASN A 371 16.38 -4.81 -12.62
CA ASN A 371 17.25 -3.64 -12.56
C ASN A 371 16.47 -2.41 -12.10
N MET A 372 17.06 -1.61 -11.23
CA MET A 372 16.51 -0.29 -10.89
C MET A 372 17.14 0.77 -11.81
N SER A 373 16.42 1.13 -12.86
CA SER A 373 16.86 2.07 -13.88
C SER A 373 16.35 3.51 -13.61
N LEU A 374 16.76 4.47 -14.44
CA LEU A 374 16.27 5.85 -14.39
C LEU A 374 14.77 5.97 -14.72
N ILE A 375 14.26 5.08 -15.56
CA ILE A 375 12.83 5.04 -15.92
C ILE A 375 11.98 4.21 -14.94
N GLY A 376 12.59 3.69 -13.88
CA GLY A 376 11.96 2.82 -12.89
C GLY A 376 12.48 1.39 -12.91
N PRO A 377 11.81 0.47 -12.20
CA PRO A 377 12.18 -0.93 -12.21
C PRO A 377 11.99 -1.54 -13.61
N VAL A 378 12.93 -2.38 -14.01
CA VAL A 378 12.86 -3.22 -15.20
C VAL A 378 13.00 -4.66 -14.74
N GLU A 379 12.01 -5.49 -14.97
CA GLU A 379 11.96 -6.87 -14.51
C GLU A 379 11.54 -7.79 -15.65
N PHE A 380 12.30 -8.87 -15.83
CA PHE A 380 11.99 -9.97 -16.73
C PHE A 380 11.88 -11.23 -15.88
N THR A 381 10.74 -11.89 -15.92
CA THR A 381 10.50 -13.10 -15.13
C THR A 381 10.06 -14.24 -16.01
N LEU A 382 10.69 -15.39 -15.84
CA LEU A 382 10.24 -16.69 -16.33
C LEU A 382 9.62 -17.43 -15.15
N MET A 383 8.38 -17.89 -15.28
CA MET A 383 7.67 -18.52 -14.18
C MET A 383 6.78 -19.67 -14.64
N ARG A 384 6.47 -20.59 -13.71
CA ARG A 384 5.60 -21.74 -13.94
C ARG A 384 4.92 -22.17 -12.65
N SER A 385 3.73 -22.76 -12.75
CA SER A 385 3.02 -23.43 -11.65
C SER A 385 2.80 -24.91 -11.96
N ASN A 386 2.39 -25.68 -10.95
CA ASN A 386 1.97 -27.05 -11.12
C ASN A 386 0.61 -27.20 -11.83
N LEU A 387 -0.14 -26.11 -11.99
CA LEU A 387 -1.41 -26.07 -12.74
C LEU A 387 -1.21 -25.96 -14.26
N ARG A 388 0.03 -25.67 -14.71
CA ARG A 388 0.36 -25.42 -16.12
C ARG A 388 1.56 -26.26 -16.58
N ASN A 389 1.54 -26.65 -17.86
CA ASN A 389 2.65 -27.35 -18.49
C ASN A 389 3.66 -26.41 -19.16
N ASP A 390 3.27 -25.18 -19.46
CA ASP A 390 4.06 -24.15 -20.14
C ASP A 390 4.69 -23.16 -19.14
N PHE A 391 5.74 -22.46 -19.60
CA PHE A 391 6.32 -21.34 -18.90
C PHE A 391 5.62 -20.04 -19.30
N LEU A 392 5.41 -19.17 -18.34
CA LEU A 392 4.93 -17.81 -18.54
C LEU A 392 6.07 -16.81 -18.48
N PHE A 393 6.02 -15.84 -19.37
CA PHE A 393 6.90 -14.67 -19.33
C PHE A 393 6.14 -13.49 -18.75
N TYR A 394 6.77 -12.84 -17.77
CA TYR A 394 6.27 -11.61 -17.21
C TYR A 394 7.31 -10.51 -17.37
N ILE A 395 6.87 -9.35 -17.85
CA ILE A 395 7.70 -8.17 -18.06
C ILE A 395 7.08 -7.02 -17.27
N ASN A 396 7.92 -6.27 -16.56
CA ASN A 396 7.55 -5.00 -15.95
C ASN A 396 8.62 -3.97 -16.27
N ILE A 397 8.23 -2.81 -16.80
CA ILE A 397 9.12 -1.70 -17.15
C ILE A 397 8.47 -0.41 -16.66
N GLY A 398 9.20 0.37 -15.87
CA GLY A 398 8.79 1.70 -15.45
C GLY A 398 8.04 1.75 -14.11
N TYR A 399 7.79 2.98 -13.67
CA TYR A 399 7.09 3.23 -12.41
C TYR A 399 5.59 3.00 -12.56
N TYR A 400 5.01 2.34 -11.57
CA TYR A 400 3.57 2.29 -11.33
C TYR A 400 3.28 2.89 -9.94
N PHE A 401 2.23 3.70 -9.85
CA PHE A 401 1.88 4.48 -8.66
C PHE A 401 0.68 3.90 -7.90
#